data_490817f5359bb8670158493b697231b4
#
_entry.id   490817f5359bb8670158493b697231b4
#
_cell.length_a   1.000
_cell.length_b   1.000
_cell.length_c   1.000
_cell.angle_alpha   90.00
_cell.angle_beta   90.00
_cell.angle_gamma   90.00
#
_symmetry.space_group_name_H-M   'P 1'
#
loop_
_entity.id
_entity.type
_entity.pdbx_description
1 polymer ?
#
loop_
_entity_poly.entity_id
_entity_poly.type
_entity_poly.pdbx_seq_one_letter_code
_entity_poly.pdbx_strand_id
1 'polypeptide(L)'
;MSSKGTVKRFSASQASTEEGLQYHIRCKPGDVAEFVLLPGDPERVPWIASFWDEQREVARHREYVTYTGRYKGVPVSCTSTGIGGPAAAIAVEELLRVGASTFLRVGTTGAIQPDIEVGDIIIATGAVRLDGTSKQYVRVEYPAFAHFEVVSALIQAAESLGARYHVGIVASTDSFYTGQARPGYRQYEQSWMRDLIPDLQKAGVLSFEMEASTLFTLSNIYGARAGAVLAAVANRIKNELVENAGVEMAIRVANEAVKILHEWDQIKKARGKKYMYPGLV
;
A
#
# COMPACT_ATOMS: atom_id res chain seq x y z
N MET A 1 -13.15 22.86 -35.14
CA MET A 1 -14.34 22.89 -34.23
C MET A 1 -13.93 22.27 -32.92
N SER A 2 -13.76 23.10 -31.87
CA SER A 2 -13.38 22.64 -30.54
C SER A 2 -14.56 21.89 -29.92
N SER A 3 -14.43 20.60 -29.66
CA SER A 3 -15.41 19.83 -28.88
C SER A 3 -15.44 20.42 -27.48
N LYS A 4 -16.49 21.17 -27.14
CA LYS A 4 -16.79 21.55 -25.76
C LYS A 4 -16.99 20.25 -24.98
N GLY A 5 -15.96 19.79 -24.26
CA GLY A 5 -16.07 18.63 -23.39
C GLY A 5 -17.24 18.82 -22.44
N THR A 6 -18.10 17.83 -22.34
CA THR A 6 -19.24 17.82 -21.42
C THR A 6 -18.74 18.08 -20.01
N VAL A 7 -19.18 19.17 -19.38
CA VAL A 7 -18.81 19.50 -18.00
C VAL A 7 -19.45 18.47 -17.07
N LYS A 8 -18.64 17.59 -16.48
CA LYS A 8 -19.11 16.63 -15.49
C LYS A 8 -19.39 17.35 -14.17
N ARG A 9 -20.57 17.14 -13.59
CA ARG A 9 -20.94 17.69 -12.28
C ARG A 9 -20.70 16.65 -11.21
N PHE A 10 -20.08 17.08 -10.11
CA PHE A 10 -19.81 16.27 -8.92
C PHE A 10 -20.51 16.87 -7.71
N SER A 11 -20.94 16.03 -6.78
CA SER A 11 -21.38 16.48 -5.45
C SER A 11 -20.20 17.08 -4.69
N ALA A 12 -20.35 18.27 -4.14
CA ALA A 12 -19.29 18.91 -3.34
C ALA A 12 -19.02 18.18 -2.02
N SER A 13 -20.05 17.53 -1.44
CA SER A 13 -19.93 16.80 -0.17
C SER A 13 -19.46 15.35 -0.33
N GLN A 14 -19.76 14.71 -1.47
CA GLN A 14 -19.41 13.28 -1.69
C GLN A 14 -18.27 13.09 -2.68
N ALA A 15 -17.86 14.14 -3.38
CA ALA A 15 -16.84 14.10 -4.42
C ALA A 15 -17.09 13.01 -5.50
N SER A 16 -18.39 12.79 -5.84
CA SER A 16 -18.81 11.81 -6.85
C SER A 16 -19.96 12.33 -7.69
N THR A 17 -20.17 11.74 -8.88
CA THR A 17 -21.39 11.96 -9.68
C THR A 17 -22.54 11.10 -9.15
N GLU A 18 -23.76 11.33 -9.65
CA GLU A 18 -24.93 10.47 -9.36
C GLU A 18 -24.72 9.00 -9.79
N GLU A 19 -23.94 8.78 -10.86
CA GLU A 19 -23.57 7.45 -11.36
C GLU A 19 -22.43 6.80 -10.57
N GLY A 20 -21.93 7.44 -9.51
CA GLY A 20 -20.86 6.92 -8.65
C GLY A 20 -19.45 7.12 -9.19
N LEU A 21 -19.23 7.89 -10.27
CA LEU A 21 -17.89 8.24 -10.74
C LEU A 21 -17.17 9.08 -9.69
N GLN A 22 -16.05 8.60 -9.19
CA GLN A 22 -15.26 9.28 -8.16
C GLN A 22 -14.46 10.45 -8.75
N TYR A 23 -14.27 11.50 -7.94
CA TYR A 23 -13.66 12.73 -8.43
C TYR A 23 -12.18 12.61 -8.72
N HIS A 24 -11.40 11.91 -7.86
CA HIS A 24 -9.95 11.83 -8.01
C HIS A 24 -9.54 10.63 -8.86
N ILE A 25 -9.93 9.41 -8.50
CA ILE A 25 -9.49 8.19 -9.21
C ILE A 25 -10.20 7.97 -10.55
N ARG A 26 -11.31 8.67 -10.81
CA ARG A 26 -12.10 8.55 -12.05
C ARG A 26 -12.62 7.13 -12.33
N CYS A 27 -12.79 6.32 -11.30
CA CYS A 27 -13.45 5.03 -11.37
C CYS A 27 -14.89 5.12 -10.83
N LYS A 28 -15.74 4.20 -11.27
CA LYS A 28 -17.11 4.00 -10.81
C LYS A 28 -17.33 2.53 -10.41
N PRO A 29 -18.44 2.18 -9.75
CA PRO A 29 -18.76 0.79 -9.43
C PRO A 29 -18.69 -0.13 -10.66
N GLY A 30 -17.97 -1.26 -10.53
CA GLY A 30 -17.71 -2.21 -11.62
C GLY A 30 -16.41 -1.96 -12.40
N ASP A 31 -15.72 -0.85 -12.17
CA ASP A 31 -14.45 -0.54 -12.83
C ASP A 31 -13.26 -1.24 -12.16
N VAL A 32 -13.35 -1.55 -10.85
CA VAL A 32 -12.28 -2.16 -10.06
C VAL A 32 -12.71 -3.50 -9.46
N ALA A 33 -11.74 -4.36 -9.20
CA ALA A 33 -11.92 -5.62 -8.50
C ALA A 33 -11.95 -5.41 -6.97
N GLU A 34 -12.32 -6.46 -6.23
CA GLU A 34 -12.29 -6.49 -4.76
C GLU A 34 -10.88 -6.35 -4.20
N PHE A 35 -9.88 -6.98 -4.85
CA PHE A 35 -8.47 -6.89 -4.51
C PHE A 35 -7.80 -5.77 -5.29
N VAL A 36 -7.16 -4.82 -4.58
CA VAL A 36 -6.47 -3.69 -5.22
C VAL A 36 -5.03 -3.60 -4.73
N LEU A 37 -4.09 -3.64 -5.67
CA LEU A 37 -2.68 -3.36 -5.43
C LEU A 37 -2.43 -1.85 -5.47
N LEU A 38 -1.69 -1.33 -4.49
CA LEU A 38 -1.49 0.10 -4.28
C LEU A 38 0.00 0.48 -4.33
N PRO A 39 0.60 0.72 -5.51
CA PRO A 39 1.90 1.39 -5.59
C PRO A 39 1.77 2.89 -5.35
N GLY A 40 2.83 3.55 -4.89
CA GLY A 40 2.89 5.02 -4.85
C GLY A 40 3.04 5.62 -6.24
N ASP A 41 3.95 5.06 -7.03
CA ASP A 41 4.33 5.53 -8.35
C ASP A 41 3.33 5.10 -9.45
N PRO A 42 2.78 6.06 -10.23
CA PRO A 42 1.90 5.75 -11.36
C PRO A 42 2.55 4.86 -12.43
N GLU A 43 3.87 4.98 -12.65
CA GLU A 43 4.58 4.18 -13.65
C GLU A 43 4.71 2.71 -13.22
N ARG A 44 4.60 2.41 -11.93
CA ARG A 44 4.61 1.04 -11.42
C ARG A 44 3.30 0.29 -11.69
N VAL A 45 2.20 0.99 -11.96
CA VAL A 45 0.90 0.35 -12.24
C VAL A 45 0.96 -0.55 -13.47
N PRO A 46 1.38 -0.09 -14.67
CA PRO A 46 1.53 -0.97 -15.83
C PRO A 46 2.58 -2.07 -15.60
N TRP A 47 3.64 -1.83 -14.83
CA TRP A 47 4.62 -2.87 -14.50
C TRP A 47 4.00 -3.99 -13.64
N ILE A 48 3.21 -3.66 -12.61
CA ILE A 48 2.45 -4.64 -11.83
C ILE A 48 1.49 -5.43 -12.74
N ALA A 49 0.73 -4.72 -13.56
CA ALA A 49 -0.25 -5.32 -14.46
C ALA A 49 0.36 -6.18 -15.56
N SER A 50 1.64 -5.99 -15.91
CA SER A 50 2.34 -6.83 -16.91
C SER A 50 2.52 -8.28 -16.49
N PHE A 51 2.34 -8.61 -15.21
CA PHE A 51 2.34 -9.99 -14.70
C PHE A 51 0.98 -10.69 -14.79
N TRP A 52 -0.07 -9.98 -15.25
CA TRP A 52 -1.43 -10.50 -15.29
C TRP A 52 -1.77 -11.21 -16.60
N ASP A 53 -2.75 -12.11 -16.55
CA ASP A 53 -3.23 -12.86 -17.71
C ASP A 53 -3.87 -11.93 -18.76
N GLU A 54 -4.60 -10.94 -18.28
CA GLU A 54 -5.22 -9.87 -19.05
C GLU A 54 -5.23 -8.57 -18.22
N GLN A 55 -5.15 -7.44 -18.90
CA GLN A 55 -5.14 -6.14 -18.25
C GLN A 55 -5.68 -5.04 -19.16
N ARG A 56 -6.28 -4.01 -18.57
CA ARG A 56 -6.66 -2.78 -19.26
C ARG A 56 -6.49 -1.56 -18.36
N GLU A 57 -6.06 -0.44 -18.93
CA GLU A 57 -6.14 0.85 -18.24
C GLU A 57 -7.62 1.25 -18.12
N VAL A 58 -8.06 1.58 -16.90
CA VAL A 58 -9.43 1.99 -16.59
C VAL A 58 -9.53 3.50 -16.54
N ALA A 59 -8.59 4.13 -15.83
CA ALA A 59 -8.60 5.57 -15.61
C ALA A 59 -7.18 6.09 -15.37
N ARG A 60 -6.96 7.35 -15.74
CA ARG A 60 -5.75 8.11 -15.45
C ARG A 60 -6.13 9.55 -15.15
N HIS A 61 -5.86 9.99 -13.94
CA HIS A 61 -6.11 11.36 -13.53
C HIS A 61 -5.21 11.75 -12.36
N ARG A 62 -4.47 12.83 -12.49
CA ARG A 62 -3.44 13.26 -11.51
C ARG A 62 -2.42 12.14 -11.28
N GLU A 63 -2.07 11.86 -10.02
CA GLU A 63 -1.24 10.76 -9.58
C GLU A 63 -1.92 9.39 -9.60
N TYR A 64 -3.23 9.34 -9.86
CA TYR A 64 -4.01 8.10 -9.87
C TYR A 64 -4.10 7.50 -11.26
N VAL A 65 -3.51 6.33 -11.42
CA VAL A 65 -3.60 5.48 -12.60
C VAL A 65 -4.20 4.16 -12.17
N THR A 66 -5.27 3.71 -12.82
CA THR A 66 -5.95 2.47 -12.47
C THR A 66 -5.95 1.49 -13.64
N TYR A 67 -5.48 0.28 -13.37
CA TYR A 67 -5.60 -0.89 -14.25
C TYR A 67 -6.46 -1.95 -13.56
N THR A 68 -7.21 -2.70 -14.36
CA THR A 68 -8.00 -3.85 -13.93
C THR A 68 -7.77 -5.02 -14.87
N GLY A 69 -7.73 -6.23 -14.31
CA GLY A 69 -7.49 -7.45 -15.08
C GLY A 69 -7.62 -8.71 -14.24
N ARG A 70 -6.82 -9.73 -14.59
CA ARG A 70 -6.79 -11.01 -13.87
C ARG A 70 -5.35 -11.48 -13.67
N TYR A 71 -5.04 -11.96 -12.49
CA TYR A 71 -3.80 -12.67 -12.19
C TYR A 71 -4.12 -14.14 -11.84
N LYS A 72 -3.64 -15.08 -12.65
CA LYS A 72 -3.94 -16.52 -12.51
C LYS A 72 -5.45 -16.78 -12.36
N GLY A 73 -6.25 -16.09 -13.19
CA GLY A 73 -7.71 -16.17 -13.19
C GLY A 73 -8.43 -15.35 -12.10
N VAL A 74 -7.73 -14.80 -11.10
CA VAL A 74 -8.32 -13.99 -10.01
C VAL A 74 -8.48 -12.54 -10.46
N PRO A 75 -9.69 -11.95 -10.33
CA PRO A 75 -9.89 -10.53 -10.62
C PRO A 75 -9.04 -9.66 -9.68
N VAL A 76 -8.31 -8.72 -10.23
CA VAL A 76 -7.43 -7.82 -9.50
C VAL A 76 -7.37 -6.44 -10.17
N SER A 77 -7.23 -5.41 -9.37
CA SER A 77 -6.96 -4.05 -9.84
C SER A 77 -5.66 -3.52 -9.24
N CYS A 78 -5.12 -2.50 -9.87
CA CYS A 78 -3.98 -1.77 -9.36
C CYS A 78 -4.25 -0.28 -9.54
N THR A 79 -4.09 0.50 -8.46
CA THR A 79 -4.27 1.95 -8.49
C THR A 79 -3.10 2.62 -7.79
N SER A 80 -2.41 3.54 -8.46
CA SER A 80 -1.37 4.35 -7.81
C SER A 80 -1.97 5.30 -6.78
N THR A 81 -1.25 5.53 -5.71
CA THR A 81 -1.69 6.43 -4.63
C THR A 81 -1.00 7.80 -4.67
N GLY A 82 0.07 7.95 -5.45
CA GLY A 82 0.99 9.06 -5.22
C GLY A 82 1.80 8.87 -3.92
N ILE A 83 2.40 9.94 -3.42
CA ILE A 83 3.24 9.93 -2.22
C ILE A 83 2.47 10.52 -1.03
N GLY A 84 2.51 9.79 0.09
CA GLY A 84 2.08 10.27 1.39
C GLY A 84 0.62 9.98 1.75
N GLY A 85 0.34 10.12 3.04
CA GLY A 85 -0.94 9.81 3.65
C GLY A 85 -2.15 10.49 2.97
N PRO A 86 -2.12 11.80 2.67
CA PRO A 86 -3.27 12.49 2.06
C PRO A 86 -3.72 11.87 0.73
N ALA A 87 -2.76 11.59 -0.16
CA ALA A 87 -3.07 11.00 -1.46
C ALA A 87 -3.54 9.55 -1.33
N ALA A 88 -2.90 8.75 -0.45
CA ALA A 88 -3.31 7.39 -0.14
C ALA A 88 -4.72 7.34 0.47
N ALA A 89 -5.07 8.26 1.38
CA ALA A 89 -6.40 8.34 1.97
C ALA A 89 -7.49 8.57 0.92
N ILE A 90 -7.27 9.49 0.00
CA ILE A 90 -8.21 9.75 -1.11
C ILE A 90 -8.41 8.48 -1.94
N ALA A 91 -7.33 7.79 -2.32
CA ALA A 91 -7.42 6.55 -3.10
C ALA A 91 -8.25 5.48 -2.36
N VAL A 92 -7.96 5.24 -1.08
CA VAL A 92 -8.67 4.23 -0.26
C VAL A 92 -10.15 4.55 -0.12
N GLU A 93 -10.49 5.79 0.21
CA GLU A 93 -11.88 6.26 0.33
C GLU A 93 -12.67 6.03 -0.95
N GLU A 94 -12.12 6.45 -2.08
CA GLU A 94 -12.81 6.36 -3.37
C GLU A 94 -12.85 4.92 -3.89
N LEU A 95 -11.82 4.11 -3.67
CA LEU A 95 -11.79 2.68 -4.03
C LEU A 95 -12.81 1.87 -3.22
N LEU A 96 -12.97 2.13 -1.93
CA LEU A 96 -14.02 1.51 -1.11
C LEU A 96 -15.41 1.80 -1.66
N ARG A 97 -15.68 3.03 -2.08
CA ARG A 97 -16.98 3.43 -2.65
C ARG A 97 -17.30 2.76 -3.98
N VAL A 98 -16.30 2.29 -4.71
CA VAL A 98 -16.49 1.60 -5.99
C VAL A 98 -16.36 0.08 -5.88
N GLY A 99 -16.25 -0.46 -4.65
CA GLY A 99 -16.40 -1.90 -4.38
C GLY A 99 -15.12 -2.64 -3.99
N ALA A 100 -13.98 -1.96 -3.86
CA ALA A 100 -12.78 -2.60 -3.32
C ALA A 100 -12.95 -2.91 -1.82
N SER A 101 -12.33 -3.98 -1.32
CA SER A 101 -12.40 -4.38 0.09
C SER A 101 -11.08 -4.93 0.64
N THR A 102 -10.10 -5.17 -0.22
CA THR A 102 -8.80 -5.71 0.17
C THR A 102 -7.69 -4.97 -0.55
N PHE A 103 -6.78 -4.39 0.22
CA PHE A 103 -5.71 -3.54 -0.28
C PHE A 103 -4.33 -4.11 0.05
N LEU A 104 -3.45 -4.19 -0.94
CA LEU A 104 -2.05 -4.57 -0.76
C LEU A 104 -1.15 -3.44 -1.27
N ARG A 105 -0.51 -2.71 -0.36
CA ARG A 105 0.49 -1.72 -0.75
C ARG A 105 1.73 -2.42 -1.30
N VAL A 106 2.15 -2.00 -2.50
CA VAL A 106 3.37 -2.47 -3.19
C VAL A 106 4.34 -1.30 -3.26
N GLY A 107 5.10 -1.12 -2.19
CA GLY A 107 5.90 0.08 -2.00
C GLY A 107 7.40 -0.12 -2.03
N THR A 108 8.10 0.98 -1.78
CA THR A 108 9.53 1.03 -1.48
C THR A 108 9.75 1.59 -0.09
N THR A 109 10.90 1.28 0.51
CA THR A 109 11.19 1.68 1.89
C THR A 109 12.68 1.87 2.10
N GLY A 110 13.04 2.65 3.12
CA GLY A 110 14.40 2.81 3.60
C GLY A 110 14.60 2.07 4.92
N ALA A 111 15.31 0.95 4.89
CA ALA A 111 15.61 0.15 6.07
C ALA A 111 16.45 0.94 7.08
N ILE A 112 16.18 0.69 8.37
CA ILE A 112 16.93 1.26 9.50
C ILE A 112 17.51 0.19 10.43
N GLN A 113 17.41 -1.09 10.08
CA GLN A 113 18.06 -2.19 10.78
C GLN A 113 19.31 -2.65 10.01
N PRO A 114 20.39 -3.03 10.71
CA PRO A 114 21.67 -3.35 10.07
C PRO A 114 21.65 -4.68 9.30
N ASP A 115 20.76 -5.59 9.65
CA ASP A 115 20.61 -6.93 9.06
C ASP A 115 19.74 -6.98 7.79
N ILE A 116 19.08 -5.87 7.46
CA ILE A 116 18.28 -5.74 6.24
C ILE A 116 19.19 -5.27 5.10
N GLU A 117 19.22 -6.04 4.01
CA GLU A 117 19.98 -5.68 2.82
C GLU A 117 19.13 -4.93 1.80
N VAL A 118 19.79 -4.12 0.96
CA VAL A 118 19.12 -3.50 -0.20
C VAL A 118 18.65 -4.60 -1.14
N GLY A 119 17.38 -4.56 -1.53
CA GLY A 119 16.71 -5.60 -2.31
C GLY A 119 15.88 -6.60 -1.50
N ASP A 120 16.03 -6.62 -0.17
CA ASP A 120 15.17 -7.43 0.69
C ASP A 120 13.73 -6.92 0.68
N ILE A 121 12.80 -7.79 1.06
CA ILE A 121 11.37 -7.48 1.15
C ILE A 121 10.99 -7.27 2.62
N ILE A 122 10.21 -6.24 2.91
CA ILE A 122 9.62 -6.00 4.23
C ILE A 122 8.10 -6.18 4.13
N ILE A 123 7.57 -7.11 4.93
CA ILE A 123 6.14 -7.33 5.12
C ILE A 123 5.73 -6.63 6.41
N ALA A 124 4.94 -5.55 6.28
CA ALA A 124 4.56 -4.74 7.42
C ALA A 124 3.40 -5.36 8.20
N THR A 125 3.59 -5.57 9.50
CA THR A 125 2.52 -6.01 10.44
C THR A 125 1.79 -4.84 11.07
N GLY A 126 2.41 -3.67 11.09
CA GLY A 126 1.86 -2.43 11.61
C GLY A 126 2.76 -1.25 11.25
N ALA A 127 2.29 -0.04 11.56
CA ALA A 127 3.04 1.18 11.27
C ALA A 127 2.98 2.16 12.45
N VAL A 128 4.14 2.73 12.77
CA VAL A 128 4.22 3.89 13.67
C VAL A 128 3.60 5.09 12.96
N ARG A 129 2.61 5.73 13.56
CA ARG A 129 1.81 6.82 12.99
C ARG A 129 2.51 8.17 13.19
N LEU A 130 3.59 8.42 12.44
CA LEU A 130 4.28 9.72 12.43
C LEU A 130 3.68 10.69 11.39
N ASP A 131 2.70 10.22 10.60
CA ASP A 131 1.93 11.01 9.65
C ASP A 131 0.87 11.88 10.33
N GLY A 132 0.39 12.90 9.64
CA GLY A 132 -0.71 13.76 10.06
C GLY A 132 -2.09 13.24 9.62
N THR A 133 -2.15 12.56 8.48
CA THR A 133 -3.42 12.14 7.85
C THR A 133 -4.20 11.16 8.71
N SER A 134 -3.57 10.08 9.17
CA SER A 134 -4.25 9.07 9.99
C SER A 134 -4.77 9.65 11.31
N LYS A 135 -4.13 10.71 11.84
CA LYS A 135 -4.55 11.42 13.06
C LYS A 135 -5.81 12.25 12.89
N GLN A 136 -6.17 12.61 11.64
CA GLN A 136 -7.42 13.31 11.33
C GLN A 136 -8.62 12.35 11.22
N TYR A 137 -8.39 11.04 11.06
CA TYR A 137 -9.44 10.02 11.03
C TYR A 137 -9.78 9.49 12.42
N VAL A 138 -8.77 9.31 13.26
CA VAL A 138 -8.93 8.73 14.59
C VAL A 138 -7.78 9.14 15.50
N ARG A 139 -7.99 9.09 16.82
CA ARG A 139 -6.98 9.47 17.83
C ARG A 139 -5.67 8.73 17.62
N VAL A 140 -4.56 9.34 18.07
CA VAL A 140 -3.19 8.83 17.85
C VAL A 140 -2.95 7.47 18.52
N GLU A 141 -3.67 7.18 19.60
CA GLU A 141 -3.58 5.91 20.34
C GLU A 141 -4.17 4.73 19.58
N TYR A 142 -5.02 4.99 18.56
CA TYR A 142 -5.56 3.92 17.72
C TYR A 142 -4.45 3.29 16.89
N PRO A 143 -4.25 1.97 16.96
CA PRO A 143 -3.11 1.33 16.28
C PRO A 143 -3.33 1.23 14.78
N ALA A 144 -2.27 1.48 14.00
CA ALA A 144 -2.23 1.20 12.57
C ALA A 144 -1.64 -0.22 12.38
N PHE A 145 -2.49 -1.23 12.23
CA PHE A 145 -2.08 -2.63 12.05
C PHE A 145 -2.61 -3.23 10.75
N ALA A 146 -1.81 -4.10 10.14
CA ALA A 146 -2.20 -4.84 8.95
C ALA A 146 -3.17 -5.97 9.30
N HIS A 147 -4.03 -6.35 8.36
CA HIS A 147 -4.92 -7.49 8.54
C HIS A 147 -4.11 -8.79 8.54
N PHE A 148 -4.30 -9.64 9.57
CA PHE A 148 -3.47 -10.83 9.78
C PHE A 148 -3.48 -11.82 8.62
N GLU A 149 -4.63 -11.99 7.93
CA GLU A 149 -4.73 -12.85 6.74
C GLU A 149 -3.87 -12.30 5.59
N VAL A 150 -3.83 -10.97 5.40
CA VAL A 150 -3.02 -10.35 4.36
C VAL A 150 -1.53 -10.51 4.66
N VAL A 151 -1.12 -10.30 5.92
CA VAL A 151 0.26 -10.56 6.36
C VAL A 151 0.65 -12.02 6.12
N SER A 152 -0.21 -12.97 6.53
CA SER A 152 0.05 -14.41 6.35
C SER A 152 0.13 -14.81 4.88
N ALA A 153 -0.72 -14.25 4.02
CA ALA A 153 -0.69 -14.51 2.58
C ALA A 153 0.58 -13.93 1.92
N LEU A 154 1.02 -12.75 2.35
CA LEU A 154 2.29 -12.15 1.89
C LEU A 154 3.49 -12.99 2.31
N ILE A 155 3.51 -13.52 3.54
CA ILE A 155 4.55 -14.43 4.03
C ILE A 155 4.57 -15.71 3.19
N GLN A 156 3.40 -16.35 3.00
CA GLN A 156 3.31 -17.56 2.18
C GLN A 156 3.77 -17.32 0.74
N ALA A 157 3.42 -16.17 0.15
CA ALA A 157 3.87 -15.79 -1.18
C ALA A 157 5.39 -15.58 -1.23
N ALA A 158 5.97 -14.89 -0.25
CA ALA A 158 7.42 -14.66 -0.16
C ALA A 158 8.19 -16.00 -0.05
N GLU A 159 7.74 -16.91 0.80
CA GLU A 159 8.32 -18.25 0.94
C GLU A 159 8.22 -19.05 -0.37
N SER A 160 7.07 -19.06 -1.02
CA SER A 160 6.87 -19.80 -2.27
C SER A 160 7.71 -19.28 -3.44
N LEU A 161 8.12 -18.02 -3.39
CA LEU A 161 8.96 -17.38 -4.40
C LEU A 161 10.44 -17.34 -4.01
N GLY A 162 10.82 -17.85 -2.83
CA GLY A 162 12.18 -17.84 -2.33
C GLY A 162 12.73 -16.42 -2.08
N ALA A 163 11.86 -15.48 -1.73
CA ALA A 163 12.26 -14.12 -1.42
C ALA A 163 12.98 -14.05 -0.08
N ARG A 164 14.04 -13.23 0.01
CA ARG A 164 14.57 -12.82 1.31
C ARG A 164 13.69 -11.72 1.88
N TYR A 165 13.10 -11.95 3.06
CA TYR A 165 12.13 -11.04 3.62
C TYR A 165 12.24 -10.88 5.13
N HIS A 166 11.70 -9.78 5.64
CA HIS A 166 11.57 -9.45 7.06
C HIS A 166 10.11 -9.13 7.36
N VAL A 167 9.66 -9.46 8.57
CA VAL A 167 8.28 -9.21 9.01
C VAL A 167 8.31 -8.34 10.26
N GLY A 168 7.62 -7.21 10.26
CA GLY A 168 7.62 -6.33 11.44
C GLY A 168 6.99 -4.97 11.20
N ILE A 169 7.27 -4.04 12.11
CA ILE A 169 6.70 -2.71 12.14
C ILE A 169 7.51 -1.77 11.25
N VAL A 170 6.83 -0.90 10.50
CA VAL A 170 7.43 0.20 9.75
C VAL A 170 7.06 1.55 10.38
N ALA A 171 7.66 2.65 9.94
CA ALA A 171 7.29 4.00 10.38
C ALA A 171 6.84 4.83 9.17
N SER A 172 5.61 5.35 9.22
CA SER A 172 5.06 6.21 8.16
C SER A 172 5.20 7.67 8.54
N THR A 173 5.83 8.46 7.65
CA THR A 173 6.08 9.89 7.85
C THR A 173 5.53 10.72 6.70
N ASP A 174 5.24 12.00 6.93
CA ASP A 174 4.81 12.93 5.87
C ASP A 174 5.99 13.67 5.20
N SER A 175 7.18 13.64 5.80
CA SER A 175 8.38 14.28 5.24
C SER A 175 9.46 13.25 4.95
N PHE A 176 9.83 13.12 3.66
CA PHE A 176 10.92 12.27 3.21
C PHE A 176 12.29 12.70 3.76
N TYR A 177 12.50 14.01 3.95
CA TYR A 177 13.75 14.56 4.48
C TYR A 177 13.73 14.58 6.01
N THR A 178 13.28 15.64 6.60
CA THR A 178 13.38 15.85 8.06
C THR A 178 12.59 14.82 8.86
N GLY A 179 11.39 14.42 8.41
CA GLY A 179 10.57 13.39 9.07
C GLY A 179 11.22 12.01 9.12
N GLN A 180 12.22 11.76 8.25
CA GLN A 180 13.03 10.54 8.25
C GLN A 180 14.49 10.80 8.64
N ALA A 181 14.74 11.84 9.43
CA ALA A 181 16.08 12.23 9.88
C ALA A 181 17.11 12.44 8.75
N ARG A 182 16.67 12.96 7.59
CA ARG A 182 17.58 13.46 6.56
C ARG A 182 17.71 14.97 6.71
N PRO A 183 18.89 15.53 6.55
CA PRO A 183 19.07 16.99 6.53
C PRO A 183 18.15 17.64 5.47
N GLY A 184 17.51 18.72 5.84
CA GLY A 184 16.75 19.55 4.91
C GLY A 184 17.66 20.42 4.04
N TYR A 185 17.05 21.23 3.16
CA TYR A 185 17.81 22.20 2.37
C TYR A 185 18.70 23.06 3.26
N ARG A 186 19.93 23.35 2.82
CA ARG A 186 20.98 24.06 3.57
C ARG A 186 21.35 23.40 4.90
N GLN A 187 21.33 22.08 4.97
CA GLN A 187 21.66 21.29 6.16
C GLN A 187 20.76 21.64 7.36
N TYR A 188 19.51 21.97 7.09
CA TYR A 188 18.53 22.22 8.16
C TYR A 188 18.27 20.95 8.96
N GLU A 189 18.54 21.01 10.26
CA GLU A 189 18.32 19.93 11.22
C GLU A 189 17.70 20.46 12.51
N GLN A 190 16.89 19.66 13.15
CA GLN A 190 16.39 19.85 14.50
C GLN A 190 17.00 18.82 15.45
N SER A 191 17.11 19.12 16.72
CA SER A 191 17.78 18.25 17.71
C SER A 191 17.15 16.85 17.78
N TRP A 192 15.82 16.75 17.73
CA TRP A 192 15.08 15.49 17.78
C TRP A 192 15.39 14.53 16.60
N MET A 193 15.87 15.04 15.47
CA MET A 193 16.21 14.21 14.32
C MET A 193 17.37 13.26 14.59
N ARG A 194 18.28 13.62 15.49
CA ARG A 194 19.46 12.81 15.84
C ARG A 194 19.08 11.52 16.54
N ASP A 195 18.03 11.55 17.34
CA ASP A 195 17.59 10.41 18.16
C ASP A 195 16.52 9.56 17.46
N LEU A 196 15.88 10.08 16.41
CA LEU A 196 14.75 9.42 15.74
C LEU A 196 15.09 8.01 15.24
N ILE A 197 16.17 7.85 14.46
CA ILE A 197 16.56 6.52 13.95
C ILE A 197 17.01 5.60 15.10
N PRO A 198 17.92 6.00 15.99
CA PRO A 198 18.30 5.19 17.15
C PRO A 198 17.12 4.71 18.01
N ASP A 199 16.15 5.57 18.26
CA ASP A 199 14.99 5.23 19.08
C ASP A 199 14.05 4.26 18.37
N LEU A 200 13.78 4.48 17.07
CA LEU A 200 12.97 3.55 16.28
C LEU A 200 13.66 2.18 16.10
N GLN A 201 15.00 2.16 15.94
CA GLN A 201 15.77 0.91 15.90
C GLN A 201 15.62 0.11 17.19
N LYS A 202 15.79 0.75 18.35
CA LYS A 202 15.62 0.12 19.67
C LYS A 202 14.20 -0.39 19.89
N ALA A 203 13.20 0.30 19.29
CA ALA A 203 11.81 -0.13 19.30
C ALA A 203 11.50 -1.26 18.30
N GLY A 204 12.49 -1.76 17.56
CA GLY A 204 12.32 -2.85 16.59
C GLY A 204 11.63 -2.44 15.29
N VAL A 205 11.57 -1.14 14.97
CA VAL A 205 11.05 -0.66 13.69
C VAL A 205 12.03 -0.99 12.57
N LEU A 206 11.54 -1.55 11.46
CA LEU A 206 12.36 -2.06 10.38
C LEU A 206 12.79 -0.97 9.38
N SER A 207 11.87 -0.04 9.08
CA SER A 207 12.10 0.90 7.97
C SER A 207 11.17 2.10 8.01
N PHE A 208 11.46 3.11 7.18
CA PHE A 208 10.60 4.25 6.88
C PHE A 208 9.90 4.09 5.54
N GLU A 209 8.62 4.47 5.49
CA GLU A 209 7.81 4.66 4.29
C GLU A 209 6.81 5.81 4.57
N MET A 210 5.78 6.02 3.72
CA MET A 210 4.98 7.24 3.84
C MET A 210 3.44 7.02 3.81
N GLU A 211 2.93 5.79 3.71
CA GLU A 211 1.49 5.55 3.47
C GLU A 211 0.86 4.43 4.32
N ALA A 212 1.64 3.48 4.83
CA ALA A 212 1.11 2.28 5.50
C ALA A 212 0.25 2.62 6.74
N SER A 213 0.63 3.61 7.54
CA SER A 213 -0.16 4.02 8.71
C SER A 213 -1.54 4.50 8.32
N THR A 214 -1.64 5.32 7.27
CA THR A 214 -2.91 5.82 6.74
C THR A 214 -3.74 4.67 6.15
N LEU A 215 -3.14 3.84 5.30
CA LEU A 215 -3.82 2.69 4.70
C LEU A 215 -4.38 1.73 5.76
N PHE A 216 -3.57 1.34 6.74
CA PHE A 216 -4.00 0.42 7.79
C PHE A 216 -5.09 1.03 8.68
N THR A 217 -4.93 2.29 9.07
CA THR A 217 -5.92 3.00 9.89
C THR A 217 -7.29 3.06 9.20
N LEU A 218 -7.34 3.52 7.95
CA LEU A 218 -8.60 3.64 7.21
C LEU A 218 -9.23 2.28 6.96
N SER A 219 -8.44 1.29 6.54
CA SER A 219 -8.95 -0.06 6.28
C SER A 219 -9.57 -0.67 7.53
N ASN A 220 -8.94 -0.50 8.70
CA ASN A 220 -9.51 -0.99 9.96
C ASN A 220 -10.80 -0.26 10.34
N ILE A 221 -10.88 1.07 10.19
CA ILE A 221 -12.08 1.86 10.47
C ILE A 221 -13.25 1.42 9.59
N TYR A 222 -12.98 1.12 8.32
CA TYR A 222 -14.02 0.77 7.34
C TYR A 222 -14.26 -0.74 7.20
N GLY A 223 -13.58 -1.58 7.98
CA GLY A 223 -13.73 -3.03 7.95
C GLY A 223 -13.17 -3.69 6.68
N ALA A 224 -12.26 -3.03 5.99
CA ALA A 224 -11.53 -3.59 4.88
C ALA A 224 -10.25 -4.31 5.36
N ARG A 225 -9.69 -5.16 4.51
CA ARG A 225 -8.40 -5.81 4.77
C ARG A 225 -7.27 -5.01 4.13
N ALA A 226 -6.17 -4.83 4.84
CA ALA A 226 -4.97 -4.21 4.26
C ALA A 226 -3.68 -4.87 4.72
N GLY A 227 -2.67 -4.82 3.86
CA GLY A 227 -1.29 -5.19 4.15
C GLY A 227 -0.32 -4.40 3.29
N ALA A 228 0.97 -4.56 3.54
CA ALA A 228 2.01 -3.91 2.74
C ALA A 228 3.21 -4.83 2.56
N VAL A 229 3.71 -4.88 1.33
CA VAL A 229 4.98 -5.48 0.93
C VAL A 229 5.84 -4.38 0.32
N LEU A 230 7.03 -4.21 0.87
CA LEU A 230 7.88 -3.07 0.61
C LEU A 230 9.28 -3.56 0.21
N ALA A 231 9.78 -3.08 -0.91
CA ALA A 231 11.15 -3.34 -1.31
C ALA A 231 12.11 -2.39 -0.57
N ALA A 232 13.10 -2.91 0.12
CA ALA A 232 14.15 -2.14 0.76
C ALA A 232 15.11 -1.57 -0.30
N VAL A 233 14.75 -0.44 -0.90
CA VAL A 233 15.60 0.23 -1.91
C VAL A 233 16.77 0.98 -1.28
N ALA A 234 16.73 1.19 0.03
CA ALA A 234 17.79 1.85 0.77
C ALA A 234 18.01 1.18 2.13
N ASN A 235 19.27 1.21 2.61
CA ASN A 235 19.60 1.00 4.00
C ASN A 235 20.26 2.27 4.56
N ARG A 236 19.59 2.90 5.53
CA ARG A 236 19.99 4.18 6.12
C ARG A 236 21.22 4.06 7.02
N ILE A 237 21.47 2.86 7.55
CA ILE A 237 22.61 2.60 8.44
C ILE A 237 23.89 2.37 7.62
N LYS A 238 23.74 1.68 6.50
CA LYS A 238 24.83 1.40 5.55
C LYS A 238 25.08 2.54 4.57
N ASN A 239 24.19 3.57 4.56
CA ASN A 239 24.19 4.67 3.61
C ASN A 239 24.15 4.20 2.15
N GLU A 240 23.30 3.22 1.88
CA GLU A 240 23.09 2.62 0.56
C GLU A 240 21.72 2.99 0.01
N LEU A 241 21.64 3.25 -1.30
CA LEU A 241 20.38 3.45 -2.04
C LEU A 241 20.58 2.94 -3.46
N VAL A 242 19.73 1.99 -3.88
CA VAL A 242 19.74 1.41 -5.23
C VAL A 242 18.33 1.47 -5.81
N GLU A 243 18.22 2.19 -6.91
CA GLU A 243 16.93 2.37 -7.59
C GLU A 243 16.33 1.02 -8.00
N ASN A 244 15.04 0.83 -7.68
CA ASN A 244 14.25 -0.35 -8.01
C ASN A 244 14.75 -1.69 -7.42
N ALA A 245 15.75 -1.69 -6.51
CA ALA A 245 16.19 -2.91 -5.86
C ALA A 245 15.01 -3.62 -5.16
N GLY A 246 14.78 -4.90 -5.44
CA GLY A 246 13.73 -5.73 -4.86
C GLY A 246 12.29 -5.41 -5.31
N VAL A 247 12.07 -4.36 -6.12
CA VAL A 247 10.72 -3.93 -6.52
C VAL A 247 10.00 -5.01 -7.32
N GLU A 248 10.65 -5.69 -8.26
CA GLU A 248 10.03 -6.80 -9.00
C GLU A 248 9.61 -7.94 -8.06
N MET A 249 10.44 -8.28 -7.07
CA MET A 249 10.10 -9.30 -6.10
C MET A 249 8.90 -8.88 -5.24
N ALA A 250 8.82 -7.62 -4.79
CA ALA A 250 7.65 -7.10 -4.08
C ALA A 250 6.37 -7.18 -4.93
N ILE A 251 6.46 -6.88 -6.23
CA ILE A 251 5.36 -7.02 -7.20
C ILE A 251 4.91 -8.48 -7.30
N ARG A 252 5.83 -9.41 -7.47
CA ARG A 252 5.52 -10.84 -7.56
C ARG A 252 4.88 -11.38 -6.29
N VAL A 253 5.42 -11.02 -5.12
CA VAL A 253 4.86 -11.39 -3.81
C VAL A 253 3.44 -10.85 -3.64
N ALA A 254 3.19 -9.59 -4.00
CA ALA A 254 1.86 -9.00 -3.91
C ALA A 254 0.84 -9.69 -4.81
N ASN A 255 1.19 -9.96 -6.07
CA ASN A 255 0.33 -10.67 -7.01
C ASN A 255 0.01 -12.10 -6.52
N GLU A 256 1.01 -12.84 -6.05
CA GLU A 256 0.80 -14.19 -5.52
C GLU A 256 -0.05 -14.17 -4.24
N ALA A 257 0.15 -13.19 -3.37
CA ALA A 257 -0.68 -13.02 -2.17
C ALA A 257 -2.16 -12.76 -2.49
N VAL A 258 -2.49 -12.06 -3.58
CA VAL A 258 -3.88 -11.90 -4.06
C VAL A 258 -4.48 -13.26 -4.39
N LYS A 259 -3.76 -14.13 -5.11
CA LYS A 259 -4.23 -15.49 -5.43
C LYS A 259 -4.46 -16.30 -4.15
N ILE A 260 -3.51 -16.29 -3.23
CA ILE A 260 -3.60 -17.01 -1.95
C ILE A 260 -4.82 -16.53 -1.14
N LEU A 261 -5.01 -15.22 -1.02
CA LEU A 261 -6.17 -14.65 -0.32
C LEU A 261 -7.49 -15.07 -0.95
N HIS A 262 -7.57 -15.04 -2.27
CA HIS A 262 -8.76 -15.49 -2.99
C HIS A 262 -9.06 -16.97 -2.72
N GLU A 263 -8.07 -17.85 -2.77
CA GLU A 263 -8.22 -19.27 -2.45
C GLU A 263 -8.70 -19.47 -1.00
N TRP A 264 -8.13 -18.73 -0.05
CA TRP A 264 -8.55 -18.77 1.34
C TRP A 264 -9.99 -18.28 1.54
N ASP A 265 -10.41 -17.26 0.81
CA ASP A 265 -11.80 -16.78 0.84
C ASP A 265 -12.77 -17.83 0.32
N GLN A 266 -12.40 -18.60 -0.72
CA GLN A 266 -13.20 -19.74 -1.20
C GLN A 266 -13.27 -20.86 -0.16
N ILE A 267 -12.15 -21.23 0.48
CA ILE A 267 -12.12 -22.25 1.54
C ILE A 267 -12.99 -21.81 2.73
N LYS A 268 -12.86 -20.57 3.19
CA LYS A 268 -13.67 -20.02 4.28
C LYS A 268 -15.16 -20.10 3.95
N LYS A 269 -15.53 -19.68 2.74
CA LYS A 269 -16.92 -19.75 2.27
C LYS A 269 -17.46 -21.17 2.24
N ALA A 270 -16.70 -22.11 1.67
CA ALA A 270 -17.09 -23.51 1.58
C ALA A 270 -17.26 -24.19 2.96
N ARG A 271 -16.45 -23.78 3.95
CA ARG A 271 -16.47 -24.34 5.31
C ARG A 271 -17.30 -23.51 6.31
N GLY A 272 -17.95 -22.44 5.88
CA GLY A 272 -18.74 -21.56 6.77
C GLY A 272 -17.89 -20.89 7.86
N LYS A 273 -16.64 -20.56 7.56
CA LYS A 273 -15.70 -19.92 8.50
C LYS A 273 -15.50 -18.44 8.20
N LYS A 274 -15.29 -17.64 9.24
CA LYS A 274 -15.04 -16.19 9.10
C LYS A 274 -13.57 -15.89 8.86
N TYR A 275 -12.68 -16.65 9.50
CA TYR A 275 -11.24 -16.40 9.48
C TYR A 275 -10.46 -17.62 9.00
N MET A 276 -9.33 -17.33 8.33
CA MET A 276 -8.32 -18.33 8.00
C MET A 276 -7.42 -18.56 9.21
N TYR A 277 -7.10 -19.82 9.50
CA TYR A 277 -6.19 -20.23 10.58
C TYR A 277 -5.44 -21.51 10.20
N PRO A 278 -4.26 -21.77 10.81
CA PRO A 278 -3.54 -23.02 10.58
C PRO A 278 -4.44 -24.23 10.89
N GLY A 279 -4.50 -25.21 9.97
CA GLY A 279 -5.36 -26.39 10.10
C GLY A 279 -6.76 -26.24 9.51
N LEU A 280 -7.12 -25.10 8.92
CA LEU A 280 -8.32 -24.97 8.13
C LEU A 280 -8.13 -25.53 6.71
N VAL A 281 -6.90 -25.55 6.22
CA VAL A 281 -6.50 -26.07 4.89
C VAL A 281 -6.38 -27.57 4.92
#